data_59399ec3e99ccc9720b12b1a3f2ffe03
#
_entry.id   59399ec3e99ccc9720b12b1a3f2ffe03
#
_cell.length_a   1.000
_cell.length_b   1.000
_cell.length_c   1.000
_cell.angle_alpha   90.00
_cell.angle_beta   90.00
_cell.angle_gamma   90.00
#
_symmetry.space_group_name_H-M   'P 1'
#
loop_
_entity.id
_entity.type
_entity.pdbx_description
1 polymer ?
#
loop_
_entity_poly.entity_id
_entity_poly.type
_entity_poly.pdbx_seq_one_letter_code
_entity_poly.pdbx_strand_id
1 'polypeptide(L)'
;MNVLFRAAACIALLVSTPLMAAGDAALGEQKAGMCAACHGIDGNSSMAMWPKLAGQHEAYLDRQIKLIKSGARPVPEMMGFVATLSEEDIANLAAYYAGQASSPAVADPALVSQGERLYRAGNPKTGIPACMACHGPAGEGNPLAGYPSLAGQHATYVAKMLNGFKSGTTWGDDDASSKVMAEVSALISPAEIEAVSSYIQGLYSKGSE
;
A
#
# COMPACT_ATOMS: atom_id res chain seq x y z
N MET A 1 -70.30 0.80 -21.29
CA MET A 1 -69.48 0.57 -20.10
C MET A 1 -68.03 0.50 -20.62
N ASN A 2 -67.35 1.68 -20.68
CA ASN A 2 -66.02 1.81 -21.28
C ASN A 2 -64.97 1.83 -20.22
N VAL A 3 -64.12 0.81 -20.18
CA VAL A 3 -62.98 0.70 -19.27
C VAL A 3 -61.78 1.31 -19.97
N LEU A 4 -61.34 2.50 -19.53
CA LEU A 4 -60.11 3.14 -19.96
C LEU A 4 -58.93 2.52 -19.21
N PHE A 5 -58.07 1.73 -19.90
CA PHE A 5 -56.78 1.29 -19.42
C PHE A 5 -55.81 2.48 -19.47
N ARG A 6 -55.40 2.98 -18.31
CA ARG A 6 -54.27 3.91 -18.17
C ARG A 6 -52.97 3.10 -18.06
N ALA A 7 -52.20 3.07 -19.13
CA ALA A 7 -50.85 2.56 -19.11
C ALA A 7 -49.92 3.55 -18.38
N ALA A 8 -49.46 3.20 -17.21
CA ALA A 8 -48.42 3.95 -16.51
C ALA A 8 -47.05 3.53 -17.06
N ALA A 9 -46.42 4.41 -17.83
CA ALA A 9 -45.05 4.21 -18.29
C ALA A 9 -44.07 4.49 -17.12
N CYS A 10 -43.49 3.46 -16.53
CA CYS A 10 -42.35 3.60 -15.59
C CYS A 10 -41.10 3.95 -16.39
N ILE A 11 -40.68 5.19 -16.34
CA ILE A 11 -39.35 5.64 -16.82
C ILE A 11 -38.34 5.24 -15.77
N ALA A 12 -37.59 4.12 -16.02
CA ALA A 12 -36.46 3.79 -15.22
C ALA A 12 -35.31 4.78 -15.51
N LEU A 13 -35.02 5.67 -14.57
CA LEU A 13 -33.81 6.48 -14.61
C LEU A 13 -32.62 5.54 -14.38
N LEU A 14 -31.87 5.25 -15.42
CA LEU A 14 -30.56 4.64 -15.34
C LEU A 14 -29.60 5.67 -14.72
N VAL A 15 -29.40 5.60 -13.41
CA VAL A 15 -28.33 6.32 -12.72
C VAL A 15 -27.04 5.62 -13.11
N SER A 16 -26.33 6.14 -14.12
CA SER A 16 -24.96 5.73 -14.42
C SER A 16 -24.07 6.22 -13.28
N THR A 17 -23.75 5.34 -12.34
CA THR A 17 -22.63 5.57 -11.41
C THR A 17 -21.37 5.67 -12.24
N PRO A 18 -20.52 6.71 -12.06
CA PRO A 18 -19.22 6.74 -12.69
C PRO A 18 -18.42 5.53 -12.19
N LEU A 19 -18.23 4.55 -13.06
CA LEU A 19 -17.25 3.50 -12.83
C LEU A 19 -15.90 4.20 -12.86
N MET A 20 -15.23 4.30 -11.72
CA MET A 20 -13.84 4.75 -11.67
C MET A 20 -13.08 3.76 -12.58
N ALA A 21 -12.64 4.24 -13.72
CA ALA A 21 -11.89 3.41 -14.63
C ALA A 21 -10.57 3.03 -13.91
N ALA A 22 -10.26 1.74 -13.86
CA ALA A 22 -8.94 1.26 -13.47
C ALA A 22 -7.91 1.95 -14.38
N GLY A 23 -6.71 2.25 -13.85
CA GLY A 23 -5.66 2.85 -14.64
C GLY A 23 -5.23 1.96 -15.81
N ASP A 24 -4.72 2.54 -16.88
CA ASP A 24 -4.13 1.82 -18.01
C ASP A 24 -2.65 1.55 -17.73
N ALA A 25 -2.31 0.27 -17.48
CA ALA A 25 -0.95 -0.15 -17.18
C ALA A 25 0.04 0.13 -18.32
N ALA A 26 -0.40 0.08 -19.60
CA ALA A 26 0.48 0.36 -20.73
C ALA A 26 0.82 1.86 -20.82
N LEU A 27 -0.11 2.74 -20.49
CA LEU A 27 0.16 4.17 -20.35
C LEU A 27 1.02 4.44 -19.12
N GLY A 28 0.83 3.69 -18.02
CA GLY A 28 1.64 3.75 -16.81
C GLY A 28 3.10 3.38 -17.08
N GLU A 29 3.35 2.33 -17.86
CA GLU A 29 4.71 1.91 -18.27
C GLU A 29 5.46 3.04 -18.96
N GLN A 30 4.82 3.76 -19.88
CA GLN A 30 5.42 4.89 -20.59
C GLN A 30 5.85 6.03 -19.64
N LYS A 31 5.18 6.18 -18.52
CA LYS A 31 5.49 7.19 -17.49
C LYS A 31 6.47 6.69 -16.43
N ALA A 32 6.60 5.36 -16.23
CA ALA A 32 7.38 4.75 -15.15
C ALA A 32 8.88 5.09 -15.21
N GLY A 33 9.42 5.48 -16.39
CA GLY A 33 10.82 5.83 -16.55
C GLY A 33 11.34 6.87 -15.57
N MET A 34 10.50 7.84 -15.17
CA MET A 34 10.88 8.86 -14.18
C MET A 34 11.03 8.30 -12.76
N CYS A 35 10.37 7.20 -12.45
CA CYS A 35 10.37 6.55 -11.15
C CYS A 35 11.49 5.50 -11.03
N ALA A 36 11.94 4.99 -12.17
CA ALA A 36 12.85 3.84 -12.28
C ALA A 36 14.20 4.03 -11.60
N ALA A 37 14.71 5.26 -11.55
CA ALA A 37 16.01 5.56 -10.93
C ALA A 37 16.07 5.18 -9.44
N CYS A 38 14.93 5.26 -8.74
CA CYS A 38 14.83 4.94 -7.32
C CYS A 38 14.09 3.62 -7.07
N HIS A 39 13.00 3.36 -7.82
CA HIS A 39 12.11 2.23 -7.57
C HIS A 39 12.38 1.01 -8.48
N GLY A 40 13.30 1.11 -9.44
CA GLY A 40 13.48 0.09 -10.48
C GLY A 40 12.44 0.23 -11.59
N ILE A 41 12.76 -0.26 -12.79
CA ILE A 41 11.84 -0.13 -13.95
C ILE A 41 10.56 -0.92 -13.74
N ASP A 42 10.66 -2.06 -13.09
CA ASP A 42 9.58 -2.98 -12.73
C ASP A 42 9.02 -2.74 -11.31
N GLY A 43 9.48 -1.69 -10.63
CA GLY A 43 9.09 -1.41 -9.24
C GLY A 43 9.81 -2.25 -8.19
N ASN A 44 10.80 -3.07 -8.55
CA ASN A 44 11.64 -3.80 -7.61
C ASN A 44 12.92 -3.01 -7.31
N SER A 45 12.80 -2.00 -6.43
CA SER A 45 13.96 -1.21 -6.01
C SER A 45 15.12 -2.10 -5.54
N SER A 46 16.33 -1.81 -6.02
CA SER A 46 17.56 -2.45 -5.52
C SER A 46 18.13 -1.74 -4.28
N MET A 47 17.64 -0.55 -3.96
CA MET A 47 18.09 0.24 -2.82
C MET A 47 17.10 0.12 -1.66
N ALA A 48 17.57 -0.40 -0.53
CA ALA A 48 16.72 -0.71 0.63
C ALA A 48 16.00 0.50 1.27
N MET A 49 16.43 1.72 0.98
CA MET A 49 15.79 2.95 1.47
C MET A 49 14.56 3.37 0.64
N TRP A 50 14.47 2.93 -0.62
CA TRP A 50 13.35 3.19 -1.51
C TRP A 50 12.42 1.98 -1.54
N PRO A 51 11.09 2.17 -1.38
CA PRO A 51 10.18 1.03 -1.35
C PRO A 51 10.11 0.32 -2.70
N LYS A 52 9.90 -0.99 -2.65
CA LYS A 52 9.38 -1.73 -3.78
C LYS A 52 7.92 -1.32 -4.02
N LEU A 53 7.57 -1.12 -5.28
CA LEU A 53 6.22 -0.79 -5.75
C LEU A 53 5.56 -1.99 -6.42
N ALA A 54 6.36 -2.94 -6.93
CA ALA A 54 5.90 -4.13 -7.63
C ALA A 54 4.91 -4.95 -6.79
N GLY A 55 3.77 -5.28 -7.37
CA GLY A 55 2.73 -6.08 -6.72
C GLY A 55 2.00 -5.38 -5.56
N GLN A 56 2.20 -4.08 -5.38
CA GLN A 56 1.44 -3.31 -4.41
C GLN A 56 0.04 -3.02 -4.97
N HIS A 57 -0.97 -2.95 -4.10
CA HIS A 57 -2.35 -2.67 -4.51
C HIS A 57 -2.49 -1.34 -5.24
N GLU A 58 -3.17 -1.35 -6.39
CA GLU A 58 -3.38 -0.18 -7.23
C GLU A 58 -3.99 0.99 -6.44
N ALA A 59 -5.07 0.75 -5.70
CA ALA A 59 -5.72 1.78 -4.89
C ALA A 59 -4.80 2.36 -3.79
N TYR A 60 -3.88 1.54 -3.26
CA TYR A 60 -2.90 2.02 -2.27
C TYR A 60 -1.84 2.90 -2.94
N LEU A 61 -1.31 2.49 -4.10
CA LEU A 61 -0.34 3.29 -4.85
C LEU A 61 -0.93 4.64 -5.28
N ASP A 62 -2.11 4.62 -5.89
CA ASP A 62 -2.85 5.83 -6.29
C ASP A 62 -2.98 6.80 -5.11
N ARG A 63 -3.51 6.30 -3.98
CA ARG A 63 -3.66 7.10 -2.76
C ARG A 63 -2.33 7.64 -2.25
N GLN A 64 -1.27 6.85 -2.21
CA GLN A 64 0.03 7.29 -1.70
C GLN A 64 0.65 8.39 -2.56
N ILE A 65 0.57 8.28 -3.88
CA ILE A 65 1.07 9.33 -4.80
C ILE A 65 0.28 10.62 -4.59
N LYS A 66 -1.05 10.55 -4.46
CA LYS A 66 -1.91 11.71 -4.19
C LYS A 66 -1.59 12.37 -2.84
N LEU A 67 -1.36 11.60 -1.80
CA LEU A 67 -0.95 12.12 -0.49
C LEU A 67 0.42 12.82 -0.54
N ILE A 68 1.36 12.28 -1.31
CA ILE A 68 2.67 12.91 -1.53
C ILE A 68 2.50 14.19 -2.34
N LYS A 69 1.75 14.15 -3.43
CA LYS A 69 1.49 15.30 -4.31
C LYS A 69 0.83 16.46 -3.57
N SER A 70 -0.12 16.17 -2.68
CA SER A 70 -0.77 17.20 -1.84
C SER A 70 0.09 17.71 -0.69
N GLY A 71 1.20 17.03 -0.38
CA GLY A 71 2.05 17.33 0.77
C GLY A 71 1.55 16.75 2.09
N ALA A 72 0.40 16.07 2.12
CA ALA A 72 -0.13 15.42 3.32
C ALA A 72 0.80 14.29 3.81
N ARG A 73 1.44 13.58 2.87
CA ARG A 73 2.55 12.67 3.15
C ARG A 73 3.86 13.31 2.70
N PRO A 74 4.67 13.87 3.61
CA PRO A 74 5.90 14.57 3.22
C PRO A 74 6.98 13.58 2.78
N VAL A 75 7.30 13.59 1.49
CA VAL A 75 8.42 12.86 0.88
C VAL A 75 9.15 13.82 -0.07
N PRO A 76 10.07 14.65 0.45
CA PRO A 76 10.71 15.72 -0.31
C PRO A 76 11.35 15.24 -1.62
N GLU A 77 11.93 14.03 -1.61
CA GLU A 77 12.61 13.43 -2.75
C GLU A 77 11.65 13.14 -3.93
N MET A 78 10.37 12.94 -3.65
CA MET A 78 9.36 12.64 -4.68
C MET A 78 8.60 13.88 -5.17
N MET A 79 8.61 14.99 -4.42
CA MET A 79 7.77 16.17 -4.69
C MET A 79 7.94 16.69 -6.12
N GLY A 80 9.18 16.78 -6.61
CA GLY A 80 9.46 17.26 -7.97
C GLY A 80 8.90 16.35 -9.07
N PHE A 81 8.81 15.06 -8.82
CA PHE A 81 8.31 14.09 -9.79
C PHE A 81 6.77 14.03 -9.78
N VAL A 82 6.15 14.01 -8.61
CA VAL A 82 4.69 13.84 -8.51
C VAL A 82 3.90 15.13 -8.79
N ALA A 83 4.53 16.30 -8.65
CA ALA A 83 3.87 17.60 -8.81
C ALA A 83 3.21 17.77 -10.19
N THR A 84 3.81 17.21 -11.23
CA THR A 84 3.38 17.36 -12.63
C THR A 84 2.41 16.25 -13.09
N LEU A 85 2.20 15.20 -12.29
CA LEU A 85 1.32 14.09 -12.66
C LEU A 85 -0.14 14.53 -12.64
N SER A 86 -0.91 14.19 -13.67
CA SER A 86 -2.37 14.27 -13.65
C SER A 86 -2.97 13.14 -12.79
N GLU A 87 -4.27 13.20 -12.49
CA GLU A 87 -4.97 12.10 -11.82
C GLU A 87 -4.94 10.82 -12.67
N GLU A 88 -5.04 10.95 -13.98
CA GLU A 88 -4.93 9.84 -14.93
C GLU A 88 -3.52 9.25 -14.93
N ASP A 89 -2.46 10.07 -14.94
CA ASP A 89 -1.08 9.58 -14.84
C ASP A 89 -0.86 8.78 -13.55
N ILE A 90 -1.43 9.25 -12.43
CA ILE A 90 -1.32 8.57 -11.13
C ILE A 90 -2.02 7.22 -11.17
N ALA A 91 -3.24 7.16 -11.70
CA ALA A 91 -3.98 5.91 -11.84
C ALA A 91 -3.24 4.91 -12.74
N ASN A 92 -2.72 5.38 -13.89
CA ASN A 92 -1.98 4.56 -14.83
C ASN A 92 -0.67 4.00 -14.24
N LEU A 93 0.10 4.83 -13.53
CA LEU A 93 1.29 4.39 -12.80
C LEU A 93 0.97 3.36 -11.71
N ALA A 94 -0.13 3.58 -10.98
CA ALA A 94 -0.58 2.66 -9.95
C ALA A 94 -0.95 1.29 -10.55
N ALA A 95 -1.70 1.27 -11.67
CA ALA A 95 -2.04 0.05 -12.40
C ALA A 95 -0.80 -0.69 -12.93
N TYR A 96 0.17 0.05 -13.48
CA TYR A 96 1.42 -0.51 -13.98
C TYR A 96 2.18 -1.26 -12.88
N TYR A 97 2.48 -0.59 -11.77
CA TYR A 97 3.25 -1.21 -10.69
C TYR A 97 2.48 -2.30 -9.93
N ALA A 98 1.16 -2.18 -9.84
CA ALA A 98 0.32 -3.22 -9.25
C ALA A 98 0.38 -4.53 -10.04
N GLY A 99 0.53 -4.46 -11.36
CA GLY A 99 0.67 -5.61 -12.26
C GLY A 99 2.06 -6.24 -12.27
N GLN A 100 3.07 -5.63 -11.64
CA GLN A 100 4.43 -6.17 -11.65
C GLN A 100 4.61 -7.28 -10.61
N ALA A 101 5.43 -8.28 -10.94
CA ALA A 101 5.80 -9.32 -9.97
C ALA A 101 6.78 -8.78 -8.93
N SER A 102 6.44 -8.91 -7.65
CA SER A 102 7.36 -8.56 -6.56
C SER A 102 8.49 -9.57 -6.47
N SER A 103 9.73 -9.09 -6.48
CA SER A 103 10.91 -9.95 -6.31
C SER A 103 11.03 -10.42 -4.85
N PRO A 104 11.29 -11.72 -4.63
CA PRO A 104 11.50 -12.25 -3.28
C PRO A 104 12.75 -11.65 -2.63
N ALA A 105 12.74 -11.58 -1.30
CA ALA A 105 13.88 -11.17 -0.51
C ALA A 105 14.05 -12.11 0.70
N VAL A 106 15.17 -12.01 1.42
CA VAL A 106 15.51 -12.92 2.49
C VAL A 106 15.52 -12.17 3.83
N ALA A 107 14.87 -12.76 4.83
CA ALA A 107 14.94 -12.29 6.22
C ALA A 107 16.29 -12.64 6.86
N ASP A 108 16.74 -11.86 7.83
CA ASP A 108 17.87 -12.23 8.68
C ASP A 108 17.48 -13.45 9.55
N PRO A 109 18.15 -14.59 9.42
CA PRO A 109 17.83 -15.80 10.18
C PRO A 109 17.83 -15.60 11.70
N ALA A 110 18.67 -14.70 12.22
CA ALA A 110 18.74 -14.40 13.65
C ALA A 110 17.48 -13.71 14.17
N LEU A 111 16.75 -13.00 13.32
CA LEU A 111 15.57 -12.20 13.66
C LEU A 111 14.24 -12.90 13.34
N VAL A 112 14.26 -13.94 12.50
CA VAL A 112 13.03 -14.62 12.00
C VAL A 112 12.10 -15.01 13.16
N SER A 113 12.60 -15.72 14.16
CA SER A 113 11.77 -16.24 15.25
C SER A 113 11.06 -15.12 16.06
N GLN A 114 11.74 -14.01 16.28
CA GLN A 114 11.16 -12.86 16.99
C GLN A 114 10.17 -12.11 16.09
N GLY A 115 10.55 -11.84 14.85
CA GLY A 115 9.73 -11.15 13.86
C GLY A 115 8.44 -11.92 13.57
N GLU A 116 8.53 -13.24 13.38
CA GLU A 116 7.39 -14.11 13.16
C GLU A 116 6.39 -14.06 14.32
N ARG A 117 6.87 -14.20 15.55
CA ARG A 117 5.98 -14.12 16.72
C ARG A 117 5.23 -12.79 16.76
N LEU A 118 5.94 -11.68 16.57
CA LEU A 118 5.29 -10.37 16.59
C LEU A 118 4.31 -10.22 15.42
N TYR A 119 4.70 -10.62 14.23
CA TYR A 119 3.86 -10.53 13.04
C TYR A 119 2.56 -11.35 13.18
N ARG A 120 2.67 -12.61 13.66
CA ARG A 120 1.55 -13.56 13.71
C ARG A 120 0.72 -13.47 14.99
N ALA A 121 1.32 -13.12 16.11
CA ALA A 121 0.65 -13.15 17.42
C ALA A 121 0.61 -11.80 18.13
N GLY A 122 1.34 -10.80 17.63
CA GLY A 122 1.50 -9.54 18.35
C GLY A 122 2.32 -9.70 19.64
N ASN A 123 2.13 -8.75 20.55
CA ASN A 123 2.71 -8.83 21.90
C ASN A 123 1.62 -8.51 22.94
N PRO A 124 0.95 -9.51 23.51
CA PRO A 124 -0.14 -9.29 24.47
C PRO A 124 0.31 -8.62 25.76
N LYS A 125 1.61 -8.65 26.10
CA LYS A 125 2.13 -7.98 27.30
C LYS A 125 2.17 -6.46 27.15
N THR A 126 2.37 -5.98 25.92
CA THR A 126 2.43 -4.55 25.59
C THR A 126 1.18 -4.06 24.85
N GLY A 127 0.26 -4.96 24.50
CA GLY A 127 -0.96 -4.64 23.77
C GLY A 127 -0.78 -4.48 22.27
N ILE A 128 0.36 -4.89 21.70
CA ILE A 128 0.59 -4.81 20.25
C ILE A 128 -0.25 -5.89 19.54
N PRO A 129 -1.14 -5.53 18.59
CA PRO A 129 -1.89 -6.50 17.82
C PRO A 129 -1.00 -7.25 16.82
N ALA A 130 -1.47 -8.43 16.37
CA ALA A 130 -0.80 -9.17 15.31
C ALA A 130 -0.89 -8.41 13.96
N CYS A 131 0.23 -8.16 13.30
CA CYS A 131 0.29 -7.47 12.00
C CYS A 131 -0.53 -8.21 10.94
N MET A 132 -0.50 -9.57 10.98
CA MET A 132 -1.25 -10.42 10.06
C MET A 132 -2.77 -10.23 10.12
N ALA A 133 -3.32 -9.69 11.22
CA ALA A 133 -4.76 -9.48 11.34
C ALA A 133 -5.30 -8.49 10.28
N CYS A 134 -4.48 -7.51 9.88
CA CYS A 134 -4.83 -6.53 8.86
C CYS A 134 -4.07 -6.78 7.54
N HIS A 135 -2.78 -7.16 7.63
CA HIS A 135 -1.92 -7.30 6.46
C HIS A 135 -1.86 -8.72 5.88
N GLY A 136 -2.64 -9.66 6.43
CA GLY A 136 -2.69 -11.04 5.95
C GLY A 136 -1.52 -11.92 6.42
N PRO A 137 -1.69 -13.25 6.41
CA PRO A 137 -0.71 -14.19 6.95
C PRO A 137 0.59 -14.29 6.15
N ALA A 138 0.56 -13.97 4.86
CA ALA A 138 1.71 -13.90 3.97
C ALA A 138 2.12 -12.46 3.62
N GLY A 139 1.51 -11.45 4.25
CA GLY A 139 1.79 -10.05 4.00
C GLY A 139 1.13 -9.50 2.74
N GLU A 140 0.15 -10.17 2.21
CA GLU A 140 -0.57 -9.81 0.98
C GLU A 140 -1.42 -8.55 1.10
N GLY A 141 -1.76 -8.14 2.34
CA GLY A 141 -2.63 -7.01 2.59
C GLY A 141 -4.12 -7.30 2.30
N ASN A 142 -4.91 -6.24 2.25
CA ASN A 142 -6.32 -6.30 1.85
C ASN A 142 -6.68 -5.02 1.08
N PRO A 143 -6.78 -5.08 -0.27
CA PRO A 143 -7.04 -3.89 -1.08
C PRO A 143 -8.40 -3.25 -0.80
N LEU A 144 -9.44 -4.03 -0.48
CA LEU A 144 -10.78 -3.50 -0.18
C LEU A 144 -10.82 -2.74 1.15
N ALA A 145 -9.99 -3.14 2.12
CA ALA A 145 -9.86 -2.46 3.40
C ALA A 145 -8.75 -1.38 3.39
N GLY A 146 -8.04 -1.20 2.27
CA GLY A 146 -6.94 -0.23 2.13
C GLY A 146 -5.65 -0.63 2.84
N TYR A 147 -5.52 -1.89 3.28
CA TYR A 147 -4.30 -2.39 3.91
C TYR A 147 -3.27 -2.80 2.84
N PRO A 148 -2.06 -2.19 2.82
CA PRO A 148 -1.06 -2.48 1.81
C PRO A 148 -0.48 -3.88 1.93
N SER A 149 0.02 -4.39 0.80
CA SER A 149 0.93 -5.53 0.77
C SER A 149 2.25 -5.15 1.46
N LEU A 150 2.76 -6.04 2.29
CA LEU A 150 4.04 -5.93 2.98
C LEU A 150 5.05 -6.96 2.47
N ALA A 151 4.58 -8.02 1.80
CA ALA A 151 5.40 -9.15 1.36
C ALA A 151 6.62 -8.69 0.55
N GLY A 152 7.80 -9.12 0.97
CA GLY A 152 9.06 -8.84 0.26
C GLY A 152 9.54 -7.39 0.33
N GLN A 153 8.86 -6.51 1.06
CA GLN A 153 9.27 -5.11 1.20
C GLN A 153 10.60 -5.00 1.97
N HIS A 154 11.43 -4.06 1.58
CA HIS A 154 12.73 -3.84 2.23
C HIS A 154 12.60 -3.59 3.73
N ALA A 155 13.35 -4.34 4.54
CA ALA A 155 13.37 -4.19 6.00
C ALA A 155 13.71 -2.76 6.44
N THR A 156 14.67 -2.11 5.77
CA THR A 156 15.05 -0.71 6.03
C THR A 156 13.88 0.25 5.81
N TYR A 157 13.12 0.06 4.73
CA TYR A 157 11.94 0.90 4.47
C TYR A 157 10.81 0.63 5.48
N VAL A 158 10.54 -0.63 5.79
CA VAL A 158 9.53 -1.00 6.80
C VAL A 158 9.88 -0.41 8.15
N ALA A 159 11.13 -0.54 8.60
CA ALA A 159 11.62 0.04 9.86
C ALA A 159 11.51 1.57 9.86
N LYS A 160 11.84 2.25 8.76
CA LYS A 160 11.65 3.71 8.60
C LYS A 160 10.18 4.09 8.81
N MET A 161 9.26 3.36 8.18
CA MET A 161 7.82 3.63 8.29
C MET A 161 7.29 3.39 9.70
N LEU A 162 7.65 2.27 10.33
CA LEU A 162 7.23 1.96 11.70
C LEU A 162 7.78 2.96 12.72
N ASN A 163 9.04 3.41 12.58
CA ASN A 163 9.61 4.46 13.42
C ASN A 163 8.90 5.81 13.20
N GLY A 164 8.57 6.17 11.97
CA GLY A 164 7.78 7.36 11.66
C GLY A 164 6.40 7.32 12.33
N PHE A 165 5.66 6.25 12.18
CA PHE A 165 4.37 6.05 12.84
C PHE A 165 4.49 6.07 14.36
N LYS A 166 5.52 5.39 14.92
CA LYS A 166 5.82 5.40 16.37
C LYS A 166 6.08 6.82 16.90
N SER A 167 6.69 7.68 16.11
CA SER A 167 6.89 9.10 16.48
C SER A 167 5.65 9.97 16.26
N GLY A 168 4.51 9.39 15.89
CA GLY A 168 3.24 10.08 15.67
C GLY A 168 3.06 10.68 14.28
N THR A 169 3.90 10.29 13.30
CA THR A 169 3.71 10.73 11.91
C THR A 169 2.40 10.17 11.34
N THR A 170 1.54 11.06 10.86
CA THR A 170 0.32 10.74 10.12
C THR A 170 0.28 11.51 8.80
N TRP A 171 -0.63 11.14 7.90
CA TRP A 171 -0.69 11.69 6.55
C TRP A 171 -1.91 12.59 6.34
N GLY A 172 -2.10 13.51 7.27
CA GLY A 172 -3.21 14.45 7.30
C GLY A 172 -4.35 14.02 8.23
N ASP A 173 -5.25 14.95 8.50
CA ASP A 173 -6.31 14.76 9.50
C ASP A 173 -7.39 13.77 9.05
N ASP A 174 -7.58 13.60 7.75
CA ASP A 174 -8.57 12.68 7.19
C ASP A 174 -8.02 11.28 6.90
N ASP A 175 -6.72 11.04 7.12
CA ASP A 175 -6.12 9.74 6.85
C ASP A 175 -6.20 8.77 8.04
N ALA A 176 -7.34 8.08 8.15
CA ALA A 176 -7.57 7.08 9.18
C ALA A 176 -6.52 5.96 9.19
N SER A 177 -6.01 5.56 8.03
CA SER A 177 -5.06 4.42 7.93
C SER A 177 -3.72 4.74 8.57
N SER A 178 -3.17 5.94 8.38
CA SER A 178 -1.92 6.34 9.03
C SER A 178 -2.08 6.54 10.53
N LYS A 179 -3.26 6.98 10.99
CA LYS A 179 -3.58 7.09 12.42
C LYS A 179 -3.61 5.72 13.09
N VAL A 180 -4.27 4.72 12.48
CA VAL A 180 -4.24 3.33 12.97
C VAL A 180 -2.82 2.82 13.08
N MET A 181 -1.98 3.05 12.06
CA MET A 181 -0.59 2.62 12.09
C MET A 181 0.24 3.36 13.15
N ALA A 182 -0.04 4.64 13.41
CA ALA A 182 0.60 5.39 14.49
C ALA A 182 0.24 4.81 15.87
N GLU A 183 -1.03 4.49 16.11
CA GLU A 183 -1.48 3.87 17.37
C GLU A 183 -0.84 2.48 17.57
N VAL A 184 -0.88 1.62 16.54
CA VAL A 184 -0.25 0.29 16.58
C VAL A 184 1.25 0.38 16.84
N SER A 185 1.93 1.31 16.16
CA SER A 185 3.40 1.43 16.23
C SER A 185 3.90 2.07 17.51
N ALA A 186 3.07 2.85 18.21
CA ALA A 186 3.45 3.54 19.44
C ALA A 186 4.04 2.60 20.51
N LEU A 187 3.54 1.36 20.55
CA LEU A 187 3.89 0.36 21.57
C LEU A 187 5.07 -0.55 21.15
N ILE A 188 5.48 -0.52 19.88
CA ILE A 188 6.53 -1.43 19.38
C ILE A 188 7.91 -0.93 19.83
N SER A 189 8.71 -1.79 20.44
CA SER A 189 10.10 -1.48 20.82
C SER A 189 11.03 -1.44 19.60
N PRO A 190 12.19 -0.76 19.66
CA PRO A 190 13.17 -0.75 18.57
C PRO A 190 13.61 -2.15 18.11
N ALA A 191 13.83 -3.08 19.04
CA ALA A 191 14.20 -4.46 18.71
C ALA A 191 13.06 -5.23 18.02
N GLU A 192 11.80 -4.96 18.39
CA GLU A 192 10.66 -5.55 17.72
C GLU A 192 10.45 -4.95 16.31
N ILE A 193 10.72 -3.65 16.11
CA ILE A 193 10.70 -3.01 14.79
C ILE A 193 11.74 -3.67 13.88
N GLU A 194 12.96 -3.85 14.35
CA GLU A 194 14.03 -4.51 13.59
C GLU A 194 13.62 -5.94 13.20
N ALA A 195 13.18 -6.72 14.16
CA ALA A 195 12.82 -8.12 13.94
C ALA A 195 11.61 -8.28 12.98
N VAL A 196 10.53 -7.51 13.18
CA VAL A 196 9.35 -7.61 12.32
C VAL A 196 9.62 -7.08 10.91
N SER A 197 10.45 -6.05 10.77
CA SER A 197 10.84 -5.52 9.46
C SER A 197 11.65 -6.54 8.66
N SER A 198 12.59 -7.24 9.32
CA SER A 198 13.33 -8.33 8.70
C SER A 198 12.40 -9.48 8.31
N TYR A 199 11.49 -9.89 9.18
CA TYR A 199 10.53 -10.96 8.88
C TYR A 199 9.64 -10.61 7.68
N ILE A 200 9.11 -9.38 7.62
CA ILE A 200 8.30 -8.87 6.50
C ILE A 200 9.06 -8.93 5.18
N GLN A 201 10.36 -8.61 5.17
CA GLN A 201 11.19 -8.71 3.99
C GLN A 201 11.25 -10.14 3.45
N GLY A 202 11.22 -11.14 4.32
CA GLY A 202 11.22 -12.56 3.94
C GLY A 202 9.85 -13.15 3.61
N LEU A 203 8.77 -12.39 3.78
CA LEU A 203 7.43 -12.85 3.40
C LEU A 203 7.27 -12.83 1.87
N TYR A 204 6.56 -13.81 1.35
CA TYR A 204 6.17 -13.85 -0.06
C TYR A 204 4.72 -14.35 -0.20
N SER A 205 3.98 -13.77 -1.12
CA SER A 205 2.64 -14.25 -1.47
C SER A 205 2.73 -15.36 -2.51
N LYS A 206 1.80 -16.34 -2.44
CA LYS A 206 1.72 -17.46 -3.41
C LYS A 206 1.29 -17.00 -4.81
N GLY A 207 1.94 -16.09 -5.41
CA GLY A 207 1.63 -15.57 -6.75
C GLY A 207 2.86 -14.98 -7.42
N SER A 208 4.01 -15.09 -6.75
CA SER A 208 5.30 -14.57 -7.22
C SER A 208 6.22 -15.66 -7.80
N GLU A 209 5.65 -16.82 -8.21
CA GLU A 209 6.36 -17.87 -8.97
C GLU A 209 6.14 -17.73 -10.47
#